data_d7402e8e12e2f008675a5b798de038fe
#
_entry.id   d7402e8e12e2f008675a5b798de038fe
#
_cell.length_a   1.000
_cell.length_b   1.000
_cell.length_c   1.000
_cell.angle_alpha   90.00
_cell.angle_beta   90.00
_cell.angle_gamma   90.00
#
_symmetry.space_group_name_H-M   'P 1'
#
loop_
_entity.id
_entity.type
_entity.pdbx_description
1 polymer ?
#
loop_
_entity_poly.entity_id
_entity_poly.type
_entity_poly.pdbx_seq_one_letter_code
_entity_poly.pdbx_strand_id
1 'polypeptide(L)'
;LEDRIEINDVIGDVVVINLLSFKVLEVSDKENGEQSNGKIVNIPNSYIFSYALKNYTTAFKYIWDEMIVNIPLNADVEKTKKIILKIVNNNEVIKAIPQKMDKQVTDASLEYRIYYNHLEPIIYTRVNNNHIELSVRFLVHPKKMRNVENDIWIKILNEYQNKKITLYKE
;
A
#
# COMPACT_ATOMS: atom_id res chain seq x y z
N LEU A 1 4.36 2.93 20.34
CA LEU A 1 4.01 1.51 20.22
C LEU A 1 3.01 1.31 19.09
N GLU A 2 3.08 0.17 18.42
CA GLU A 2 2.30 -0.22 17.24
C GLU A 2 2.70 0.47 15.92
N ASP A 3 3.75 1.26 15.90
CA ASP A 3 4.26 1.80 14.66
C ASP A 3 4.87 0.69 13.81
N ARG A 4 4.54 0.67 12.53
CA ARG A 4 5.22 -0.19 11.56
C ARG A 4 6.50 0.47 11.12
N ILE A 5 7.60 -0.25 11.26
CA ILE A 5 8.94 0.20 10.90
C ILE A 5 9.65 -0.81 10.01
N GLU A 6 10.66 -0.31 9.30
CA GLU A 6 11.67 -1.13 8.62
C GLU A 6 13.06 -0.63 9.04
N ILE A 7 13.91 -1.55 9.49
CA ILE A 7 15.29 -1.29 9.86
C ILE A 7 16.13 -2.52 9.56
N ASN A 8 17.22 -2.36 8.80
CA ASN A 8 18.14 -3.45 8.44
C ASN A 8 17.42 -4.73 7.99
N ASP A 9 16.57 -4.61 6.98
CA ASP A 9 15.78 -5.70 6.37
C ASP A 9 14.72 -6.36 7.29
N VAL A 10 14.51 -5.83 8.49
CA VAL A 10 13.44 -6.25 9.38
C VAL A 10 12.28 -5.29 9.24
N ILE A 11 11.13 -5.80 8.83
CA ILE A 11 9.86 -5.06 8.77
C ILE A 11 8.94 -5.60 9.86
N GLY A 12 8.30 -4.72 10.61
CA GLY A 12 7.32 -5.15 11.60
C GLY A 12 6.75 -4.06 12.49
N ASP A 13 5.89 -4.48 13.39
CA ASP A 13 5.21 -3.59 14.33
C ASP A 13 5.96 -3.56 15.67
N VAL A 14 6.30 -2.36 16.16
CA VAL A 14 6.99 -2.18 17.44
C VAL A 14 6.05 -2.56 18.59
N VAL A 15 6.40 -3.61 19.33
CA VAL A 15 5.57 -4.13 20.43
C VAL A 15 6.12 -3.80 21.81
N VAL A 16 7.44 -3.68 21.97
CA VAL A 16 8.10 -3.36 23.24
C VAL A 16 9.29 -2.44 22.99
N ILE A 17 9.46 -1.43 23.83
CA ILE A 17 10.67 -0.58 23.87
C ILE A 17 11.31 -0.72 25.24
N ASN A 18 12.58 -1.13 25.28
CA ASN A 18 13.40 -1.24 26.47
C ASN A 18 14.59 -0.27 26.42
N LEU A 19 15.35 -0.19 27.50
CA LEU A 19 16.51 0.72 27.61
C LEU A 19 17.59 0.47 26.55
N LEU A 20 17.89 -0.80 26.24
CA LEU A 20 18.98 -1.18 25.32
C LEU A 20 18.52 -1.82 24.02
N SER A 21 17.24 -2.15 23.90
CA SER A 21 16.68 -2.78 22.72
C SER A 21 15.19 -2.51 22.59
N PHE A 22 14.65 -2.70 21.40
CA PHE A 22 13.22 -2.75 21.17
C PHE A 22 12.85 -4.06 20.47
N LYS A 23 11.60 -4.48 20.62
CA LYS A 23 11.08 -5.72 20.03
C LYS A 23 10.06 -5.38 18.95
N VAL A 24 10.17 -6.09 17.84
CA VAL A 24 9.32 -5.92 16.67
C VAL A 24 8.62 -7.25 16.39
N LEU A 25 7.30 -7.23 16.26
CA LEU A 25 6.54 -8.34 15.70
C LEU A 25 6.76 -8.34 14.20
N GLU A 26 7.55 -9.29 13.71
CA GLU A 26 7.95 -9.33 12.31
C GLU A 26 6.76 -9.51 11.38
N VAL A 27 6.80 -8.78 10.30
CA VAL A 27 5.85 -8.84 9.19
C VAL A 27 6.62 -9.32 7.96
N SER A 28 6.05 -10.23 7.20
CA SER A 28 6.63 -10.65 5.94
C SER A 28 6.68 -9.47 4.95
N ASP A 29 7.62 -9.53 4.00
CA ASP A 29 7.76 -8.55 2.93
C ASP A 29 6.50 -8.48 2.03
N LYS A 30 6.51 -7.55 1.07
CA LYS A 30 5.38 -7.35 0.14
C LYS A 30 5.08 -8.60 -0.68
N GLU A 31 6.09 -9.34 -1.10
CA GLU A 31 5.94 -10.58 -1.87
C GLU A 31 5.22 -11.68 -1.07
N ASN A 32 5.44 -11.70 0.27
CA ASN A 32 4.82 -12.64 1.19
C ASN A 32 3.58 -12.07 1.90
N GLY A 33 3.09 -10.92 1.47
CA GLY A 33 1.79 -10.35 1.82
C GLY A 33 1.73 -9.50 3.08
N GLU A 34 2.85 -9.00 3.59
CA GLU A 34 2.94 -7.99 4.66
C GLU A 34 2.10 -8.29 5.92
N GLN A 35 1.95 -9.56 6.27
CA GLN A 35 1.28 -9.99 7.50
C GLN A 35 2.27 -10.50 8.52
N SER A 36 1.90 -10.37 9.81
CA SER A 36 2.70 -10.93 10.90
C SER A 36 2.93 -12.43 10.70
N ASN A 37 4.19 -12.82 10.75
CA ASN A 37 4.59 -14.24 10.73
C ASN A 37 4.72 -14.84 12.15
N GLY A 38 4.40 -14.04 13.18
CA GLY A 38 4.44 -14.46 14.59
C GLY A 38 5.82 -14.42 15.24
N LYS A 39 6.87 -14.06 14.52
CA LYS A 39 8.22 -13.95 15.09
C LYS A 39 8.40 -12.62 15.82
N ILE A 40 9.11 -12.64 16.94
CA ILE A 40 9.55 -11.45 17.66
C ILE A 40 11.05 -11.26 17.41
N VAL A 41 11.41 -10.16 16.77
CA VAL A 41 12.79 -9.76 16.54
C VAL A 41 13.20 -8.77 17.62
N ASN A 42 14.31 -9.05 18.32
CA ASN A 42 14.90 -8.14 19.29
C ASN A 42 16.01 -7.33 18.64
N ILE A 43 15.83 -6.02 18.53
CA ILE A 43 16.74 -5.11 17.83
C ILE A 43 17.44 -4.22 18.85
N PRO A 44 18.79 -4.20 18.89
CA PRO A 44 19.54 -3.30 19.74
C PRO A 44 19.25 -1.83 19.38
N ASN A 45 19.13 -0.93 20.37
CA ASN A 45 18.90 0.49 20.11
C ASN A 45 20.04 1.14 19.31
N SER A 46 21.25 0.58 19.33
CA SER A 46 22.38 1.03 18.51
C SER A 46 22.10 0.98 17.01
N TYR A 47 21.19 0.12 16.56
CA TYR A 47 20.82 0.02 15.13
C TYR A 47 20.22 1.33 14.60
N ILE A 48 19.52 2.10 15.44
CA ILE A 48 18.95 3.41 15.06
C ILE A 48 20.04 4.41 14.62
N PHE A 49 21.27 4.26 15.15
CA PHE A 49 22.42 5.10 14.78
C PHE A 49 23.21 4.58 13.56
N SER A 50 23.01 3.30 13.22
CA SER A 50 23.81 2.60 12.20
C SER A 50 23.05 2.35 10.90
N TYR A 51 21.71 2.28 10.96
CA TYR A 51 20.85 1.94 9.83
C TYR A 51 19.76 2.99 9.63
N ALA A 52 19.27 3.10 8.41
CA ALA A 52 18.11 3.93 8.13
C ALA A 52 16.86 3.30 8.75
N LEU A 53 16.14 4.08 9.54
CA LEU A 53 14.84 3.71 10.10
C LEU A 53 13.74 4.29 9.22
N LYS A 54 12.95 3.43 8.56
CA LYS A 54 11.72 3.84 7.88
C LYS A 54 10.55 3.61 8.83
N ASN A 55 9.76 4.63 9.06
CA ASN A 55 8.52 4.52 9.84
C ASN A 55 7.33 4.78 8.92
N TYR A 56 6.45 3.79 8.80
CA TYR A 56 5.30 3.81 7.90
C TYR A 56 4.10 4.58 8.44
N THR A 57 4.13 4.99 9.70
CA THR A 57 2.95 5.54 10.40
C THR A 57 3.22 6.84 11.17
N THR A 58 4.45 7.36 11.17
CA THR A 58 4.80 8.56 11.96
C THR A 58 4.17 9.83 11.37
N ALA A 59 4.40 10.12 10.09
CA ALA A 59 3.88 11.34 9.47
C ALA A 59 2.40 11.20 9.09
N PHE A 60 2.05 10.03 8.54
CA PHE A 60 0.70 9.71 8.10
C PHE A 60 0.33 8.30 8.52
N LYS A 61 -0.92 8.08 8.90
CA LYS A 61 -1.44 6.73 9.18
C LYS A 61 -1.66 5.89 7.92
N TYR A 62 -1.50 6.48 6.75
CA TYR A 62 -1.75 5.86 5.45
C TYR A 62 -0.53 6.01 4.57
N ILE A 63 -0.26 4.98 3.79
CA ILE A 63 0.79 4.95 2.77
C ILE A 63 0.16 4.79 1.39
N TRP A 64 0.90 5.19 0.36
CA TRP A 64 0.55 4.87 -1.00
C TRP A 64 0.89 3.42 -1.31
N ASP A 65 -0.10 2.68 -1.77
CA ASP A 65 0.05 1.35 -2.32
C ASP A 65 -0.19 1.37 -3.83
N GLU A 66 0.39 0.41 -4.53
CA GLU A 66 0.38 0.35 -5.98
C GLU A 66 0.23 -1.09 -6.46
N MET A 67 -0.95 -1.40 -7.00
CA MET A 67 -1.27 -2.70 -7.59
C MET A 67 -1.06 -2.68 -9.09
N ILE A 68 -0.43 -3.71 -9.63
CA ILE A 68 -0.20 -3.84 -11.07
C ILE A 68 -1.25 -4.76 -11.68
N VAL A 69 -1.99 -4.25 -12.66
CA VAL A 69 -2.96 -5.01 -13.45
C VAL A 69 -2.51 -5.01 -14.91
N ASN A 70 -2.16 -6.20 -15.42
CA ASN A 70 -1.72 -6.35 -16.80
C ASN A 70 -2.89 -6.68 -17.73
N ILE A 71 -3.01 -5.94 -18.82
CA ILE A 71 -4.03 -6.14 -19.84
C ILE A 71 -3.39 -6.30 -21.22
N PRO A 72 -4.01 -7.02 -22.17
CA PRO A 72 -3.45 -7.18 -23.51
C PRO A 72 -3.44 -5.86 -24.30
N LEU A 73 -2.51 -5.74 -25.26
CA LEU A 73 -2.35 -4.53 -26.07
C LEU A 73 -3.62 -4.10 -26.83
N ASN A 74 -4.51 -5.03 -27.16
CA ASN A 74 -5.77 -4.78 -27.83
C ASN A 74 -6.96 -4.53 -26.90
N ALA A 75 -6.73 -4.44 -25.59
CA ALA A 75 -7.79 -4.15 -24.63
C ALA A 75 -8.27 -2.70 -24.71
N ASP A 76 -9.53 -2.48 -24.38
CA ASP A 76 -10.06 -1.12 -24.18
C ASP A 76 -9.56 -0.56 -22.84
N VAL A 77 -8.48 0.22 -22.92
CA VAL A 77 -7.77 0.79 -21.77
C VAL A 77 -8.69 1.71 -20.96
N GLU A 78 -9.40 2.61 -21.60
CA GLU A 78 -10.23 3.60 -20.92
C GLU A 78 -11.42 2.97 -20.22
N LYS A 79 -12.06 2.01 -20.85
CA LYS A 79 -13.13 1.21 -20.22
C LYS A 79 -12.61 0.44 -19.02
N THR A 80 -11.46 -0.22 -19.17
CA THR A 80 -10.84 -1.02 -18.10
C THR A 80 -10.46 -0.12 -16.92
N LYS A 81 -9.82 1.02 -17.16
CA LYS A 81 -9.49 2.00 -16.12
C LYS A 81 -10.73 2.50 -15.37
N LYS A 82 -11.81 2.82 -16.06
CA LYS A 82 -13.06 3.26 -15.44
C LYS A 82 -13.65 2.20 -14.52
N ILE A 83 -13.63 0.92 -14.94
CA ILE A 83 -14.15 -0.19 -14.15
C ILE A 83 -13.27 -0.38 -12.89
N ILE A 84 -11.94 -0.41 -13.04
CA ILE A 84 -11.02 -0.59 -11.92
C ILE A 84 -11.13 0.59 -10.94
N LEU A 85 -11.13 1.84 -11.41
CA LEU A 85 -11.32 3.01 -10.56
C LEU A 85 -12.63 2.97 -9.78
N LYS A 86 -13.72 2.52 -10.42
CA LYS A 86 -15.00 2.33 -9.73
C LYS A 86 -14.91 1.28 -8.61
N ILE A 87 -14.20 0.18 -8.84
CA ILE A 87 -13.96 -0.86 -7.82
C ILE A 87 -13.18 -0.28 -6.65
N VAL A 88 -12.08 0.43 -6.91
CA VAL A 88 -11.21 1.01 -5.88
C VAL A 88 -11.94 2.08 -5.08
N ASN A 89 -12.62 3.02 -5.75
CA ASN A 89 -13.36 4.10 -5.10
C ASN A 89 -14.58 3.62 -4.28
N ASN A 90 -15.12 2.44 -4.60
CA ASN A 90 -16.21 1.81 -3.83
C ASN A 90 -15.71 0.89 -2.70
N ASN A 91 -14.40 0.73 -2.54
CA ASN A 91 -13.85 0.02 -1.39
C ASN A 91 -14.05 0.85 -0.13
N GLU A 92 -14.73 0.31 0.88
CA GLU A 92 -15.11 1.03 2.11
C GLU A 92 -13.90 1.54 2.91
N VAL A 93 -12.77 0.83 2.86
CA VAL A 93 -11.54 1.23 3.54
C VAL A 93 -10.93 2.44 2.83
N ILE A 94 -10.76 2.37 1.50
CA ILE A 94 -10.13 3.42 0.70
C ILE A 94 -10.99 4.68 0.68
N LYS A 95 -12.28 4.55 0.45
CA LYS A 95 -13.26 5.66 0.35
C LYS A 95 -13.25 6.59 1.57
N ALA A 96 -12.96 6.05 2.75
CA ALA A 96 -12.96 6.82 3.99
C ALA A 96 -11.63 7.59 4.23
N ILE A 97 -10.58 7.32 3.44
CA ILE A 97 -9.23 7.83 3.72
C ILE A 97 -9.06 9.30 3.38
N PRO A 98 -9.49 9.85 2.23
CA PRO A 98 -9.25 11.24 1.88
C PRO A 98 -9.69 12.22 2.97
N GLN A 99 -10.91 12.05 3.48
CA GLN A 99 -11.44 12.90 4.56
C GLN A 99 -10.64 12.82 5.86
N LYS A 100 -10.08 11.63 6.19
CA LYS A 100 -9.24 11.43 7.37
C LYS A 100 -7.84 11.98 7.17
N MET A 101 -7.38 11.99 5.93
CA MET A 101 -6.02 12.39 5.55
C MET A 101 -5.88 13.92 5.52
N ASP A 102 -6.91 14.68 5.15
CA ASP A 102 -6.87 16.14 5.06
C ASP A 102 -6.35 16.80 6.35
N LYS A 103 -6.82 16.33 7.51
CA LYS A 103 -6.34 16.81 8.79
C LYS A 103 -4.88 16.42 9.04
N GLN A 104 -4.51 15.19 8.75
CA GLN A 104 -3.13 14.72 8.95
C GLN A 104 -2.13 15.42 8.02
N VAL A 105 -2.52 15.72 6.78
CA VAL A 105 -1.70 16.51 5.85
C VAL A 105 -1.48 17.90 6.37
N THR A 106 -2.52 18.54 6.91
CA THR A 106 -2.40 19.88 7.51
C THR A 106 -1.45 19.86 8.70
N ASP A 107 -1.59 18.91 9.62
CA ASP A 107 -0.74 18.80 10.80
C ASP A 107 0.72 18.47 10.42
N ALA A 108 0.92 17.52 9.51
CA ALA A 108 2.25 17.11 9.05
C ALA A 108 2.94 18.17 8.18
N SER A 109 2.21 19.02 7.47
CA SER A 109 2.80 20.11 6.66
C SER A 109 3.57 21.13 7.49
N LEU A 110 3.20 21.28 8.75
CA LEU A 110 3.89 22.19 9.68
C LEU A 110 5.27 21.64 10.10
N GLU A 111 5.40 20.32 10.21
CA GLU A 111 6.64 19.66 10.66
C GLU A 111 7.54 19.26 9.49
N TYR A 112 6.96 18.64 8.46
CA TYR A 112 7.71 18.00 7.37
C TYR A 112 7.68 18.78 6.05
N ARG A 113 6.90 19.87 5.93
CA ARG A 113 6.67 20.63 4.68
C ARG A 113 6.22 19.75 3.52
N ILE A 114 5.37 18.75 3.81
CA ILE A 114 4.82 17.82 2.83
C ILE A 114 3.44 18.29 2.43
N TYR A 115 3.20 18.38 1.11
CA TYR A 115 1.90 18.77 0.55
C TYR A 115 1.47 17.70 -0.45
N TYR A 116 0.24 17.21 -0.32
CA TYR A 116 -0.38 16.34 -1.31
C TYR A 116 -1.52 17.07 -2.00
N ASN A 117 -1.42 17.18 -3.33
CA ASN A 117 -2.47 17.84 -4.12
C ASN A 117 -3.62 16.89 -4.47
N HIS A 118 -3.37 15.58 -4.48
CA HIS A 118 -4.35 14.58 -4.84
C HIS A 118 -4.22 13.38 -3.90
N LEU A 119 -5.32 13.05 -3.22
CA LEU A 119 -5.42 11.90 -2.31
C LEU A 119 -6.30 10.78 -2.88
N GLU A 120 -6.94 11.04 -4.02
CA GLU A 120 -7.83 10.11 -4.70
C GLU A 120 -7.06 9.00 -5.42
N PRO A 121 -7.65 7.80 -5.56
CA PRO A 121 -7.07 6.75 -6.38
C PRO A 121 -6.83 7.19 -7.83
N ILE A 122 -5.70 6.79 -8.39
CA ILE A 122 -5.31 7.09 -9.76
C ILE A 122 -4.74 5.85 -10.45
N ILE A 123 -4.92 5.74 -11.76
CA ILE A 123 -4.32 4.67 -12.57
C ILE A 123 -3.36 5.26 -13.59
N TYR A 124 -2.11 4.89 -13.47
CA TYR A 124 -1.08 5.18 -14.47
C TYR A 124 -1.01 4.04 -15.50
N THR A 125 -0.63 4.38 -16.71
CA THR A 125 -0.55 3.42 -17.82
C THR A 125 0.89 3.38 -18.34
N ARG A 126 1.44 2.18 -18.44
CA ARG A 126 2.72 1.91 -19.08
C ARG A 126 2.53 0.86 -20.16
N VAL A 127 3.18 1.03 -21.29
CA VAL A 127 3.19 0.03 -22.37
C VAL A 127 4.48 -0.75 -22.28
N ASN A 128 4.36 -2.06 -22.17
CA ASN A 128 5.44 -3.04 -22.26
C ASN A 128 5.40 -3.73 -23.62
N ASN A 129 6.40 -4.57 -23.94
CA ASN A 129 6.54 -5.18 -25.26
C ASN A 129 5.30 -5.96 -25.71
N ASN A 130 4.61 -6.66 -24.82
CA ASN A 130 3.53 -7.58 -25.11
C ASN A 130 2.23 -7.35 -24.31
N HIS A 131 2.21 -6.36 -23.42
CA HIS A 131 1.04 -6.01 -22.62
C HIS A 131 1.05 -4.53 -22.20
N ILE A 132 -0.07 -4.08 -21.68
CA ILE A 132 -0.21 -2.78 -21.03
C ILE A 132 -0.29 -3.03 -19.53
N GLU A 133 0.55 -2.34 -18.79
CA GLU A 133 0.57 -2.33 -17.33
C GLU A 133 -0.24 -1.15 -16.83
N LEU A 134 -1.26 -1.43 -16.03
CA LEU A 134 -2.04 -0.44 -15.30
C LEU A 134 -1.59 -0.45 -13.83
N SER A 135 -0.93 0.61 -13.42
CA SER A 135 -0.51 0.81 -12.03
C SER A 135 -1.62 1.54 -11.27
N VAL A 136 -2.31 0.82 -10.43
CA VAL A 136 -3.47 1.27 -9.64
C VAL A 136 -2.96 1.75 -8.30
N ARG A 137 -2.91 3.06 -8.10
CA ARG A 137 -2.34 3.70 -6.92
C ARG A 137 -3.45 4.25 -6.02
N PHE A 138 -3.39 3.94 -4.73
CA PHE A 138 -4.35 4.39 -3.73
C PHE A 138 -3.72 4.46 -2.34
N LEU A 139 -4.35 5.21 -1.43
CA LEU A 139 -3.95 5.27 -0.03
C LEU A 139 -4.55 4.11 0.75
N VAL A 140 -3.77 3.54 1.66
CA VAL A 140 -4.22 2.45 2.52
C VAL A 140 -3.46 2.47 3.86
N HIS A 141 -4.09 1.99 4.93
CA HIS A 141 -3.40 1.75 6.18
C HIS A 141 -2.49 0.52 6.04
N PRO A 142 -1.19 0.56 6.42
CA PRO A 142 -0.25 -0.54 6.20
C PRO A 142 -0.76 -1.90 6.67
N LYS A 143 -1.41 -1.95 7.84
CA LYS A 143 -1.97 -3.19 8.41
C LYS A 143 -3.20 -3.74 7.67
N LYS A 144 -3.78 -2.99 6.72
CA LYS A 144 -4.98 -3.39 5.96
C LYS A 144 -4.68 -3.64 4.48
N MET A 145 -3.47 -3.37 4.03
CA MET A 145 -3.08 -3.38 2.63
C MET A 145 -3.44 -4.70 1.94
N ARG A 146 -2.98 -5.82 2.45
CA ARG A 146 -3.26 -7.15 1.88
C ARG A 146 -4.76 -7.46 1.74
N ASN A 147 -5.56 -7.12 2.75
CA ASN A 147 -7.00 -7.39 2.70
C ASN A 147 -7.69 -6.51 1.65
N VAL A 148 -7.26 -5.27 1.52
CA VAL A 148 -7.78 -4.33 0.52
C VAL A 148 -7.38 -4.77 -0.89
N GLU A 149 -6.12 -5.13 -1.12
CA GLU A 149 -5.66 -5.67 -2.41
C GLU A 149 -6.45 -6.92 -2.80
N ASN A 150 -6.60 -7.87 -1.87
CA ASN A 150 -7.36 -9.10 -2.12
C ASN A 150 -8.83 -8.80 -2.50
N ASP A 151 -9.49 -7.87 -1.81
CA ASP A 151 -10.86 -7.46 -2.12
C ASP A 151 -10.97 -6.84 -3.52
N ILE A 152 -10.02 -5.98 -3.88
CA ILE A 152 -9.95 -5.36 -5.20
C ILE A 152 -9.73 -6.43 -6.28
N TRP A 153 -8.78 -7.35 -6.08
CA TRP A 153 -8.52 -8.43 -7.03
C TRP A 153 -9.72 -9.33 -7.26
N ILE A 154 -10.44 -9.72 -6.20
CA ILE A 154 -11.66 -10.52 -6.34
C ILE A 154 -12.68 -9.81 -7.23
N LYS A 155 -12.87 -8.50 -7.03
CA LYS A 155 -13.80 -7.71 -7.83
C LYS A 155 -13.34 -7.55 -9.28
N ILE A 156 -12.04 -7.34 -9.52
CA ILE A 156 -11.45 -7.31 -10.87
C ILE A 156 -11.67 -8.64 -11.58
N LEU A 157 -11.42 -9.77 -10.91
CA LEU A 157 -11.62 -11.10 -11.46
C LEU A 157 -13.10 -11.37 -11.79
N ASN A 158 -14.03 -10.88 -10.96
CA ASN A 158 -15.46 -10.96 -11.27
C ASN A 158 -15.83 -10.20 -12.54
N GLU A 159 -15.30 -9.00 -12.74
CA GLU A 159 -15.51 -8.23 -13.98
C GLU A 159 -14.87 -8.92 -15.21
N TYR A 160 -13.72 -9.56 -15.03
CA TYR A 160 -13.09 -10.39 -16.05
C TYR A 160 -13.95 -11.61 -16.42
N GLN A 161 -14.46 -12.36 -15.43
CA GLN A 161 -15.34 -13.52 -15.64
C GLN A 161 -16.63 -13.12 -16.34
N ASN A 162 -17.16 -11.93 -16.03
CA ASN A 162 -18.33 -11.35 -16.69
C ASN A 162 -18.01 -10.75 -18.08
N LYS A 163 -16.79 -10.94 -18.60
CA LYS A 163 -16.33 -10.47 -19.93
C LYS A 163 -16.40 -8.94 -20.11
N LYS A 164 -16.37 -8.18 -19.02
CA LYS A 164 -16.38 -6.71 -19.09
C LYS A 164 -15.00 -6.10 -19.28
N ILE A 165 -13.97 -6.80 -18.83
CA ILE A 165 -12.55 -6.48 -19.01
C ILE A 165 -11.79 -7.71 -19.49
N THR A 166 -10.60 -7.48 -20.02
CA THR A 166 -9.67 -8.54 -20.44
C THR A 166 -8.38 -8.41 -19.65
N LEU A 167 -7.89 -9.50 -19.09
CA LEU A 167 -6.60 -9.55 -18.42
C LEU A 167 -5.56 -10.19 -19.33
N TYR A 168 -4.29 -9.75 -19.20
CA TYR A 168 -3.19 -10.36 -19.93
C TYR A 168 -2.95 -11.79 -19.44
N LYS A 169 -2.69 -12.68 -20.38
CA LYS A 169 -2.31 -14.07 -20.13
C LYS A 169 -0.96 -14.30 -20.80
N GLU A 170 -0.01 -14.83 -20.07
CA GLU A 170 1.25 -15.31 -20.63
C GLU A 170 1.04 -16.47 -21.61
#